data_ec249e53c868376beb1a58511d892d9a
#
_entry.id   ec249e53c868376beb1a58511d892d9a
#
_cell.length_a   1.000
_cell.length_b   1.000
_cell.length_c   1.000
_cell.angle_alpha   90.00
_cell.angle_beta   90.00
_cell.angle_gamma   90.00
#
_symmetry.space_group_name_H-M   'P 1'
#
loop_
_entity.id
_entity.type
_entity.pdbx_description
1 polymer ?
#
loop_
_entity_poly.entity_id
_entity_poly.type
_entity_poly.pdbx_seq_one_letter_code
_entity_poly.pdbx_strand_id
1 'polypeptide(L)'
;LPHIFEPFAQESTGTTSSYGGTGLGLAISKNIVDMMDGKINVRSIKGIGTEFTVDVKLGISEEEKLRHHQKKQNYNFSHLKTLVVDDDVAVCESAVVTLKEMGVTAEWVDSGRKAVDRVSMLWAQGRYYDMILIDWKMPEMDGLETARRIRSIVGPEVTIIIMTAYDWVSIEHEAKLAGVNLLMSKPM
;
A
#
# COMPACT_ATOMS: atom_id res chain seq x y z
N LEU A 1 34.33 -6.87 -0.13
CA LEU A 1 33.17 -5.99 0.14
C LEU A 1 33.48 -4.48 0.32
N PRO A 2 34.71 -4.01 0.68
CA PRO A 2 34.96 -2.59 0.94
C PRO A 2 34.76 -1.66 -0.27
N HIS A 3 34.89 -2.14 -1.49
CA HIS A 3 34.84 -1.34 -2.71
C HIS A 3 33.46 -1.30 -3.42
N ILE A 4 32.43 -1.93 -2.89
CA ILE A 4 31.11 -1.99 -3.58
C ILE A 4 30.38 -0.62 -3.66
N PHE A 5 30.79 0.34 -2.86
CA PHE A 5 30.27 1.70 -2.85
C PHE A 5 31.08 2.68 -3.70
N GLU A 6 32.18 2.22 -4.33
CA GLU A 6 32.94 3.04 -5.26
C GLU A 6 32.22 3.14 -6.62
N PRO A 7 32.24 4.31 -7.28
CA PRO A 7 31.65 4.45 -8.59
C PRO A 7 32.27 3.46 -9.59
N PHE A 8 31.43 2.86 -10.43
CA PHE A 8 31.84 1.88 -11.44
C PHE A 8 32.46 0.58 -10.93
N ALA A 9 32.38 0.29 -9.64
CA ALA A 9 32.82 -0.97 -9.08
C ALA A 9 31.98 -2.14 -9.61
N GLN A 10 32.62 -3.09 -10.29
CA GLN A 10 32.01 -4.33 -10.80
C GLN A 10 32.94 -5.52 -10.53
N GLU A 11 32.40 -6.67 -10.24
CA GLU A 11 33.17 -7.85 -9.78
C GLU A 11 33.99 -8.53 -10.88
N SER A 12 33.78 -8.23 -12.20
CA SER A 12 34.60 -8.84 -13.26
C SER A 12 34.54 -8.07 -14.58
N THR A 13 35.72 -7.84 -15.15
CA THR A 13 35.98 -7.35 -16.51
C THR A 13 35.98 -8.45 -17.59
N GLY A 14 35.43 -9.61 -17.33
CA GLY A 14 35.52 -10.75 -18.25
C GLY A 14 34.35 -11.70 -18.14
N THR A 15 33.27 -11.38 -18.77
CA THR A 15 32.27 -12.20 -19.47
C THR A 15 31.00 -11.37 -19.65
N THR A 16 30.52 -11.31 -20.87
CA THR A 16 29.30 -10.61 -21.31
C THR A 16 28.14 -10.80 -20.37
N SER A 17 27.75 -9.71 -19.77
CA SER A 17 26.71 -9.51 -18.79
C SER A 17 25.34 -10.01 -19.22
N SER A 18 24.78 -10.95 -18.48
CA SER A 18 23.33 -11.17 -18.46
C SER A 18 22.60 -10.22 -17.50
N TYR A 19 23.33 -9.39 -16.73
CA TYR A 19 22.77 -8.43 -15.76
C TYR A 19 23.58 -7.13 -15.81
N GLY A 20 23.35 -6.32 -16.86
CA GLY A 20 24.07 -5.06 -17.08
C GLY A 20 23.61 -3.97 -16.12
N GLY A 21 24.44 -3.66 -15.13
CA GLY A 21 24.30 -2.45 -14.31
C GLY A 21 25.48 -1.50 -14.56
N THR A 22 25.27 -0.19 -14.42
CA THR A 22 26.32 0.84 -14.59
C THR A 22 27.36 0.87 -13.47
N GLY A 23 27.15 0.13 -12.37
CA GLY A 23 27.99 0.21 -11.16
C GLY A 23 27.86 1.52 -10.38
N LEU A 24 26.83 2.33 -10.67
CA LEU A 24 26.62 3.63 -10.04
C LEU A 24 25.59 3.57 -8.89
N GLY A 25 24.70 2.59 -8.88
CA GLY A 25 23.55 2.55 -7.94
C GLY A 25 23.96 2.59 -6.48
N LEU A 26 24.89 1.74 -6.05
CA LEU A 26 25.36 1.70 -4.65
C LEU A 26 26.17 2.95 -4.27
N ALA A 27 26.94 3.51 -5.18
CA ALA A 27 27.67 4.77 -4.97
C ALA A 27 26.71 5.95 -4.76
N ILE A 28 25.62 6.03 -5.57
CA ILE A 28 24.58 7.03 -5.42
C ILE A 28 23.85 6.86 -4.08
N SER A 29 23.46 5.64 -3.74
CA SER A 29 22.81 5.34 -2.46
C SER A 29 23.67 5.74 -1.26
N LYS A 30 24.97 5.45 -1.32
CA LYS A 30 25.93 5.86 -0.29
C LYS A 30 26.00 7.38 -0.15
N ASN A 31 26.11 8.11 -1.27
CA ASN A 31 26.15 9.57 -1.26
C ASN A 31 24.88 10.19 -0.67
N ILE A 32 23.70 9.65 -1.01
CA ILE A 32 22.42 10.11 -0.45
C ILE A 32 22.39 9.90 1.07
N VAL A 33 22.77 8.72 1.53
CA VAL A 33 22.81 8.39 2.97
C VAL A 33 23.80 9.31 3.71
N ASP A 34 24.99 9.56 3.14
CA ASP A 34 25.97 10.47 3.71
C ASP A 34 25.47 11.92 3.77
N MET A 35 24.74 12.39 2.74
CA MET A 35 24.11 13.73 2.75
C MET A 35 23.02 13.85 3.83
N MET A 36 22.47 12.73 4.29
CA MET A 36 21.49 12.66 5.39
C MET A 36 22.14 12.43 6.77
N ASP A 37 23.47 12.59 6.88
CA ASP A 37 24.25 12.26 8.09
C ASP A 37 24.02 10.82 8.59
N GLY A 38 23.70 9.91 7.66
CA GLY A 38 23.39 8.50 7.93
C GLY A 38 24.58 7.57 7.78
N LYS A 39 24.29 6.27 7.89
CA LYS A 39 25.27 5.20 7.65
C LYS A 39 24.64 4.09 6.84
N ILE A 40 25.42 3.54 5.89
CA ILE A 40 25.04 2.34 5.15
C ILE A 40 26.07 1.23 5.41
N ASN A 41 25.59 0.05 5.78
CA ASN A 41 26.39 -1.13 6.03
C ASN A 41 25.95 -2.28 5.11
N VAL A 42 26.86 -3.22 4.86
CA VAL A 42 26.54 -4.41 4.08
C VAL A 42 27.12 -5.65 4.75
N ARG A 43 26.34 -6.71 4.77
CA ARG A 43 26.77 -8.07 5.13
C ARG A 43 26.39 -9.00 3.99
N SER A 44 27.33 -9.82 3.54
CA SER A 44 27.09 -10.77 2.44
C SER A 44 27.80 -12.06 2.69
N ILE A 45 27.09 -13.18 2.44
CA ILE A 45 27.64 -14.52 2.49
C ILE A 45 27.37 -15.16 1.12
N LYS A 46 28.43 -15.56 0.43
CA LYS A 46 28.33 -16.15 -0.92
C LYS A 46 27.44 -17.40 -0.89
N GLY A 47 26.42 -17.44 -1.75
CA GLY A 47 25.46 -18.54 -1.85
C GLY A 47 24.30 -18.48 -0.83
N ILE A 48 24.30 -17.52 0.11
CA ILE A 48 23.23 -17.33 1.09
C ILE A 48 22.46 -16.05 0.78
N GLY A 49 23.14 -14.90 0.64
CA GLY A 49 22.50 -13.63 0.34
C GLY A 49 23.27 -12.41 0.82
N THR A 50 22.68 -11.23 0.58
CA THR A 50 23.25 -9.94 0.98
C THR A 50 22.21 -9.14 1.74
N GLU A 51 22.63 -8.56 2.87
CA GLU A 51 21.84 -7.65 3.70
C GLU A 51 22.48 -6.26 3.65
N PHE A 52 21.69 -5.25 3.33
CA PHE A 52 22.05 -3.84 3.44
C PHE A 52 21.30 -3.21 4.61
N THR A 53 22.01 -2.53 5.49
CA THR A 53 21.42 -1.78 6.62
C THR A 53 21.69 -0.30 6.41
N VAL A 54 20.64 0.51 6.42
CA VAL A 54 20.72 1.98 6.30
C VAL A 54 20.17 2.62 7.56
N ASP A 55 21.00 3.44 8.22
CA ASP A 55 20.64 4.21 9.41
C ASP A 55 20.63 5.69 9.06
N VAL A 56 19.47 6.35 9.16
CA VAL A 56 19.31 7.79 8.94
C VAL A 56 18.50 8.42 10.06
N LYS A 57 18.81 9.69 10.38
CA LYS A 57 18.04 10.48 11.34
C LYS A 57 17.13 11.44 10.60
N LEU A 58 15.84 11.27 10.77
CA LEU A 58 14.83 12.16 10.18
C LEU A 58 14.24 13.06 11.27
N GLY A 59 14.11 14.35 10.97
CA GLY A 59 13.34 15.27 11.80
C GLY A 59 11.85 15.06 11.63
N ILE A 60 11.08 15.17 12.71
CA ILE A 60 9.62 15.19 12.64
C ILE A 60 9.20 16.63 12.35
N SER A 61 8.42 16.84 11.29
CA SER A 61 7.90 18.17 10.94
C SER A 61 6.94 18.69 12.01
N GLU A 62 6.87 20.03 12.18
CA GLU A 62 5.91 20.64 13.11
C GLU A 62 4.46 20.30 12.74
N GLU A 63 4.16 20.17 11.45
CA GLU A 63 2.84 19.73 10.98
C GLU A 63 2.52 18.30 11.43
N GLU A 64 3.49 17.42 11.42
CA GLU A 64 3.34 16.04 11.88
C GLU A 64 3.21 15.94 13.40
N LYS A 65 3.93 16.79 14.15
CA LYS A 65 3.72 16.95 15.59
C LYS A 65 2.32 17.44 15.92
N LEU A 66 1.80 18.40 15.14
CA LEU A 66 0.42 18.89 15.27
C LEU A 66 -0.61 17.80 14.92
N ARG A 67 -0.38 17.01 13.87
CA ARG A 67 -1.23 15.86 13.53
C ARG A 67 -1.23 14.78 14.61
N HIS A 68 -0.07 14.49 15.22
CA HIS A 68 0.01 13.58 16.37
C HIS A 68 -0.73 14.10 17.61
N HIS A 69 -0.76 15.42 17.84
CA HIS A 69 -1.55 16.01 18.93
C HIS A 69 -3.06 16.04 18.60
N GLN A 70 -3.45 16.23 17.34
CA GLN A 70 -4.85 16.20 16.91
C GLN A 70 -5.43 14.77 16.86
N LYS A 71 -4.60 13.72 16.68
CA LYS A 71 -5.03 12.31 16.75
C LYS A 71 -5.53 11.84 18.13
N LYS A 72 -5.48 12.69 19.14
CA LYS A 72 -6.11 12.44 20.47
C LYS A 72 -7.59 12.84 20.55
N GLN A 73 -8.26 13.20 19.46
CA GLN A 73 -9.72 13.15 19.46
C GLN A 73 -10.11 11.68 19.46
N ASN A 74 -10.72 11.24 20.56
CA ASN A 74 -11.21 9.88 20.75
C ASN A 74 -12.40 9.61 19.81
N TYR A 75 -12.13 9.46 18.51
CA TYR A 75 -13.11 8.89 17.60
C TYR A 75 -13.26 7.42 17.94
N ASN A 76 -14.45 7.02 18.34
CA ASN A 76 -14.76 5.62 18.56
C ASN A 76 -15.22 5.00 17.24
N PHE A 77 -14.34 4.25 16.57
CA PHE A 77 -14.64 3.55 15.32
C PHE A 77 -15.01 2.08 15.53
N SER A 78 -15.19 1.62 16.78
CA SER A 78 -15.42 0.21 17.12
C SER A 78 -16.71 -0.37 16.53
N HIS A 79 -17.63 0.50 16.11
CA HIS A 79 -18.89 0.11 15.47
C HIS A 79 -18.72 -0.14 13.96
N LEU A 80 -17.62 0.36 13.35
CA LEU A 80 -17.40 0.24 11.91
C LEU A 80 -16.90 -1.15 11.54
N LYS A 81 -17.52 -1.73 10.53
CA LYS A 81 -17.11 -2.97 9.88
C LYS A 81 -16.61 -2.65 8.48
N THR A 82 -15.38 -3.02 8.20
CA THR A 82 -14.72 -2.69 6.94
C THR A 82 -14.30 -3.96 6.20
N LEU A 83 -14.51 -3.97 4.89
CA LEU A 83 -13.93 -4.96 3.98
C LEU A 83 -12.79 -4.31 3.21
N VAL A 84 -11.62 -4.95 3.20
CA VAL A 84 -10.48 -4.57 2.35
C VAL A 84 -10.41 -5.53 1.17
N VAL A 85 -10.22 -4.99 -0.03
CA VAL A 85 -10.18 -5.76 -1.28
C VAL A 85 -8.94 -5.34 -2.06
N ASP A 86 -7.96 -6.23 -2.17
CA ASP A 86 -6.70 -6.00 -2.88
C ASP A 86 -6.13 -7.36 -3.29
N ASP A 87 -5.56 -7.50 -4.48
CA ASP A 87 -4.99 -8.77 -4.94
C ASP A 87 -3.62 -9.07 -4.29
N ASP A 88 -3.00 -8.09 -3.66
CA ASP A 88 -1.81 -8.28 -2.82
C ASP A 88 -2.21 -8.58 -1.37
N VAL A 89 -2.03 -9.85 -0.97
CA VAL A 89 -2.33 -10.33 0.39
C VAL A 89 -1.56 -9.56 1.46
N ALA A 90 -0.30 -9.17 1.20
CA ALA A 90 0.50 -8.42 2.17
C ALA A 90 -0.06 -7.01 2.40
N VAL A 91 -0.58 -6.37 1.36
CA VAL A 91 -1.29 -5.09 1.46
C VAL A 91 -2.58 -5.25 2.27
N CYS A 92 -3.37 -6.29 2.00
CA CYS A 92 -4.57 -6.62 2.74
C CYS A 92 -4.31 -6.79 4.25
N GLU A 93 -3.32 -7.61 4.60
CA GLU A 93 -2.97 -7.88 6.00
C GLU A 93 -2.49 -6.62 6.72
N SER A 94 -1.63 -5.82 6.07
CA SER A 94 -1.16 -4.54 6.62
C SER A 94 -2.30 -3.55 6.86
N ALA A 95 -3.22 -3.42 5.90
CA ALA A 95 -4.39 -2.56 6.02
C ALA A 95 -5.30 -2.97 7.18
N VAL A 96 -5.57 -4.29 7.33
CA VAL A 96 -6.38 -4.80 8.44
C VAL A 96 -5.72 -4.55 9.80
N VAL A 97 -4.39 -4.70 9.90
CA VAL A 97 -3.66 -4.38 11.14
C VAL A 97 -3.82 -2.90 11.48
N THR A 98 -3.58 -2.00 10.52
CA THR A 98 -3.72 -0.56 10.71
C THR A 98 -5.15 -0.16 11.14
N LEU A 99 -6.16 -0.71 10.48
CA LEU A 99 -7.56 -0.46 10.83
C LEU A 99 -7.92 -0.96 12.24
N LYS A 100 -7.40 -2.11 12.65
CA LYS A 100 -7.59 -2.65 14.02
C LYS A 100 -6.93 -1.78 15.07
N GLU A 101 -5.75 -1.24 14.81
CA GLU A 101 -5.09 -0.27 15.70
C GLU A 101 -5.91 1.01 15.90
N MET A 102 -6.72 1.38 14.89
CA MET A 102 -7.67 2.48 14.97
C MET A 102 -9.00 2.09 15.65
N GLY A 103 -9.17 0.83 16.04
CA GLY A 103 -10.38 0.30 16.66
C GLY A 103 -11.45 -0.16 15.66
N VAL A 104 -11.17 -0.20 14.37
CA VAL A 104 -12.10 -0.63 13.31
C VAL A 104 -12.10 -2.16 13.22
N THR A 105 -13.28 -2.79 13.10
CA THR A 105 -13.38 -4.21 12.76
C THR A 105 -13.19 -4.39 11.26
N ALA A 106 -12.11 -5.06 10.85
CA ALA A 106 -11.78 -5.24 9.45
C ALA A 106 -11.50 -6.69 9.09
N GLU A 107 -11.95 -7.11 7.90
CA GLU A 107 -11.59 -8.34 7.22
C GLU A 107 -11.21 -8.04 5.77
N TRP A 108 -10.62 -9.00 5.05
CA TRP A 108 -10.15 -8.79 3.69
C TRP A 108 -10.46 -9.96 2.77
N VAL A 109 -10.45 -9.68 1.48
CA VAL A 109 -10.50 -10.64 0.38
C VAL A 109 -9.52 -10.22 -0.72
N ASP A 110 -9.01 -11.20 -1.49
CA ASP A 110 -7.94 -11.02 -2.47
C ASP A 110 -8.43 -10.80 -3.91
N SER A 111 -9.72 -10.52 -4.13
CA SER A 111 -10.24 -10.28 -5.48
C SER A 111 -11.62 -9.62 -5.47
N GLY A 112 -11.93 -8.89 -6.56
CA GLY A 112 -13.23 -8.27 -6.76
C GLY A 112 -14.39 -9.27 -6.76
N ARG A 113 -14.20 -10.47 -7.35
CA ARG A 113 -15.22 -11.52 -7.34
C ARG A 113 -15.56 -11.98 -5.91
N LYS A 114 -14.52 -12.28 -5.10
CA LYS A 114 -14.73 -12.67 -3.70
C LYS A 114 -15.40 -11.57 -2.89
N ALA A 115 -15.08 -10.30 -3.20
CA ALA A 115 -15.73 -9.16 -2.55
C ALA A 115 -17.23 -9.11 -2.85
N VAL A 116 -17.63 -9.23 -4.13
CA VAL A 116 -19.03 -9.25 -4.54
C VAL A 116 -19.77 -10.42 -3.88
N ASP A 117 -19.20 -11.62 -3.91
CA ASP A 117 -19.80 -12.82 -3.30
C ASP A 117 -19.97 -12.65 -1.79
N ARG A 118 -18.94 -12.11 -1.10
CA ARG A 118 -18.95 -11.87 0.35
C ARG A 118 -20.00 -10.85 0.74
N VAL A 119 -20.08 -9.73 0.02
CA VAL A 119 -21.08 -8.68 0.25
C VAL A 119 -22.50 -9.22 0.01
N SER A 120 -22.73 -9.94 -1.09
CA SER A 120 -24.02 -10.55 -1.43
C SER A 120 -24.49 -11.50 -0.31
N MET A 121 -23.59 -12.36 0.17
CA MET A 121 -23.90 -13.32 1.23
C MET A 121 -24.31 -12.62 2.53
N LEU A 122 -23.58 -11.59 2.95
CA LEU A 122 -23.87 -10.85 4.17
C LEU A 122 -25.16 -10.04 4.03
N TRP A 123 -25.37 -9.40 2.88
CA TRP A 123 -26.58 -8.62 2.60
C TRP A 123 -27.86 -9.49 2.68
N ALA A 124 -27.81 -10.69 2.12
CA ALA A 124 -28.90 -11.65 2.22
C ALA A 124 -29.22 -12.08 3.67
N GLN A 125 -28.24 -11.94 4.60
CA GLN A 125 -28.40 -12.21 6.03
C GLN A 125 -28.83 -10.98 6.86
N GLY A 126 -29.09 -9.83 6.21
CA GLY A 126 -29.36 -8.57 6.88
C GLY A 126 -28.12 -7.97 7.57
N ARG A 127 -26.92 -8.37 7.14
CA ARG A 127 -25.62 -7.89 7.63
C ARG A 127 -24.92 -7.14 6.51
N TYR A 128 -24.10 -6.16 6.88
CA TYR A 128 -23.38 -5.35 5.91
C TYR A 128 -22.07 -4.83 6.46
N TYR A 129 -21.22 -4.32 5.57
CA TYR A 129 -20.08 -3.49 5.90
C TYR A 129 -20.50 -2.03 5.87
N ASP A 130 -19.95 -1.23 6.77
CA ASP A 130 -20.12 0.22 6.77
C ASP A 130 -19.23 0.88 5.73
N MET A 131 -18.05 0.26 5.48
CA MET A 131 -17.05 0.76 4.55
C MET A 131 -16.41 -0.39 3.77
N ILE A 132 -16.10 -0.15 2.50
CA ILE A 132 -15.37 -1.08 1.63
C ILE A 132 -14.24 -0.32 0.98
N LEU A 133 -12.99 -0.76 1.22
CA LEU A 133 -11.77 -0.25 0.60
C LEU A 133 -11.39 -1.19 -0.53
N ILE A 134 -11.29 -0.68 -1.75
CA ILE A 134 -11.07 -1.51 -2.94
C ILE A 134 -9.85 -0.98 -3.68
N ASP A 135 -8.88 -1.86 -3.98
CA ASP A 135 -7.82 -1.50 -4.93
C ASP A 135 -8.39 -1.27 -6.32
N TRP A 136 -7.86 -0.26 -7.00
CA TRP A 136 -8.32 0.05 -8.35
C TRP A 136 -7.95 -1.04 -9.35
N LYS A 137 -6.68 -1.48 -9.35
CA LYS A 137 -6.15 -2.40 -10.36
C LYS A 137 -6.00 -3.80 -9.81
N MET A 138 -6.99 -4.63 -10.04
CA MET A 138 -6.96 -6.06 -9.72
C MET A 138 -7.15 -6.89 -11.00
N PRO A 139 -6.60 -8.11 -11.04
CA PRO A 139 -6.84 -9.07 -12.14
C PRO A 139 -8.33 -9.43 -12.28
N GLU A 140 -8.75 -9.81 -13.48
CA GLU A 140 -10.08 -10.29 -13.85
C GLU A 140 -11.23 -9.29 -13.65
N MET A 141 -11.33 -8.66 -12.47
CA MET A 141 -12.34 -7.68 -12.14
C MET A 141 -11.68 -6.51 -11.39
N ASP A 142 -11.60 -5.36 -12.05
CA ASP A 142 -11.02 -4.14 -11.48
C ASP A 142 -11.88 -3.53 -10.35
N GLY A 143 -11.34 -2.54 -9.67
CA GLY A 143 -12.00 -1.90 -8.54
C GLY A 143 -13.28 -1.16 -8.93
N LEU A 144 -13.35 -0.55 -10.12
CA LEU A 144 -14.54 0.17 -10.57
C LEU A 144 -15.69 -0.80 -10.87
N GLU A 145 -15.41 -1.91 -11.57
CA GLU A 145 -16.43 -2.93 -11.84
C GLU A 145 -16.86 -3.62 -10.53
N THR A 146 -15.93 -3.87 -9.63
CA THR A 146 -16.23 -4.39 -8.27
C THR A 146 -17.17 -3.44 -7.52
N ALA A 147 -16.84 -2.15 -7.49
CA ALA A 147 -17.67 -1.14 -6.84
C ALA A 147 -19.08 -1.06 -7.45
N ARG A 148 -19.19 -1.07 -8.78
CA ARG A 148 -20.47 -1.03 -9.50
C ARG A 148 -21.35 -2.22 -9.13
N ARG A 149 -20.80 -3.44 -9.10
CA ARG A 149 -21.54 -4.66 -8.70
C ARG A 149 -21.95 -4.63 -7.24
N ILE A 150 -21.05 -4.23 -6.35
CA ILE A 150 -21.36 -4.08 -4.94
C ILE A 150 -22.48 -3.03 -4.75
N ARG A 151 -22.37 -1.88 -5.40
CA ARG A 151 -23.36 -0.80 -5.31
C ARG A 151 -24.75 -1.25 -5.74
N SER A 152 -24.85 -2.11 -6.74
CA SER A 152 -26.14 -2.68 -7.18
C SER A 152 -26.80 -3.60 -6.14
N ILE A 153 -26.01 -4.13 -5.18
CA ILE A 153 -26.51 -5.00 -4.11
C ILE A 153 -26.91 -4.17 -2.88
N VAL A 154 -26.01 -3.27 -2.42
CA VAL A 154 -26.15 -2.63 -1.09
C VAL A 154 -26.76 -1.23 -1.13
N GLY A 155 -27.03 -0.67 -2.32
CA GLY A 155 -27.53 0.71 -2.43
C GLY A 155 -26.50 1.76 -1.98
N PRO A 156 -26.93 3.01 -1.66
CA PRO A 156 -26.05 4.14 -1.35
C PRO A 156 -25.48 4.14 0.08
N GLU A 157 -26.00 3.33 0.99
CA GLU A 157 -25.73 3.40 2.43
C GLU A 157 -24.29 2.99 2.79
N VAL A 158 -23.69 2.08 2.01
CA VAL A 158 -22.32 1.59 2.26
C VAL A 158 -21.31 2.53 1.63
N THR A 159 -20.31 2.96 2.39
CA THR A 159 -19.21 3.80 1.87
C THR A 159 -18.24 2.95 1.08
N ILE A 160 -18.09 3.24 -0.21
CA ILE A 160 -17.11 2.59 -1.10
C ILE A 160 -15.98 3.58 -1.42
N ILE A 161 -14.75 3.17 -1.11
CA ILE A 161 -13.54 3.94 -1.34
C ILE A 161 -12.63 3.14 -2.27
N ILE A 162 -12.17 3.75 -3.37
CA ILE A 162 -11.15 3.16 -4.23
C ILE A 162 -9.79 3.72 -3.88
N MET A 163 -8.83 2.82 -3.72
CA MET A 163 -7.43 3.13 -3.47
C MET A 163 -6.63 2.97 -4.77
N THR A 164 -5.80 3.94 -5.10
CA THR A 164 -5.00 3.94 -6.33
C THR A 164 -3.59 4.47 -6.08
N ALA A 165 -2.60 3.88 -6.75
CA ALA A 165 -1.23 4.39 -6.81
C ALA A 165 -1.03 5.44 -7.94
N TYR A 166 -2.05 5.71 -8.74
CA TYR A 166 -1.99 6.57 -9.92
C TYR A 166 -2.78 7.87 -9.71
N ASP A 167 -2.58 8.82 -10.63
CA ASP A 167 -3.37 10.05 -10.67
C ASP A 167 -4.86 9.70 -10.91
N TRP A 168 -5.69 9.96 -9.91
CA TRP A 168 -7.11 9.64 -9.87
C TRP A 168 -7.98 10.62 -10.70
N VAL A 169 -7.41 11.73 -11.18
CA VAL A 169 -8.14 12.71 -12.02
C VAL A 169 -8.72 12.04 -13.26
N SER A 170 -7.99 11.09 -13.84
CA SER A 170 -8.42 10.36 -15.05
C SER A 170 -9.61 9.41 -14.82
N ILE A 171 -9.85 8.96 -13.60
CA ILE A 171 -10.89 7.97 -13.27
C ILE A 171 -12.04 8.54 -12.44
N GLU A 172 -11.97 9.81 -12.05
CA GLU A 172 -12.97 10.44 -11.16
C GLU A 172 -14.38 10.33 -11.71
N HIS A 173 -14.55 10.58 -13.01
CA HIS A 173 -15.86 10.50 -13.65
C HIS A 173 -16.45 9.08 -13.65
N GLU A 174 -15.63 8.09 -14.00
CA GLU A 174 -16.05 6.68 -14.01
C GLU A 174 -16.33 6.17 -12.60
N ALA A 175 -15.52 6.59 -11.62
CA ALA A 175 -15.73 6.25 -10.22
C ALA A 175 -17.07 6.78 -9.69
N LYS A 176 -17.43 8.01 -10.03
CA LYS A 176 -18.75 8.58 -9.69
C LYS A 176 -19.89 7.76 -10.32
N LEU A 177 -19.76 7.37 -11.59
CA LEU A 177 -20.75 6.51 -12.26
C LEU A 177 -20.84 5.10 -11.67
N ALA A 178 -19.73 4.58 -11.14
CA ALA A 178 -19.71 3.32 -10.42
C ALA A 178 -20.28 3.39 -8.99
N GLY A 179 -20.64 4.60 -8.52
CA GLY A 179 -21.17 4.80 -7.18
C GLY A 179 -20.11 4.79 -6.09
N VAL A 180 -18.86 5.10 -6.43
CA VAL A 180 -17.75 5.28 -5.48
C VAL A 180 -17.93 6.60 -4.72
N ASN A 181 -17.72 6.57 -3.41
CA ASN A 181 -17.87 7.75 -2.55
C ASN A 181 -16.57 8.57 -2.49
N LEU A 182 -15.41 7.92 -2.52
CA LEU A 182 -14.13 8.58 -2.38
C LEU A 182 -13.03 7.85 -3.16
N LEU A 183 -12.09 8.62 -3.70
CA LEU A 183 -10.82 8.14 -4.25
C LEU A 183 -9.69 8.51 -3.30
N MET A 184 -8.79 7.58 -3.01
CA MET A 184 -7.63 7.79 -2.15
C MET A 184 -6.36 7.31 -2.84
N SER A 185 -5.26 8.04 -2.65
CA SER A 185 -3.94 7.59 -3.10
C SER A 185 -3.33 6.60 -2.10
N LYS A 186 -2.68 5.54 -2.60
CA LYS A 186 -1.78 4.70 -1.81
C LYS A 186 -0.47 5.48 -1.53
N PRO A 187 0.29 5.25 -0.42
CA PRO A 187 0.04 4.23 0.61
C PRO A 187 -0.98 4.66 1.67
N MET A 188 -1.57 3.67 2.33
CA MET A 188 -2.40 3.88 3.52
C MET A 188 -1.54 3.91 4.78
#